data_f11fe3de6fc54dd3268ce3a244c2982f
#
_entry.id   f11fe3de6fc54dd3268ce3a244c2982f
#
_cell.length_a   1.000
_cell.length_b   1.000
_cell.length_c   1.000
_cell.angle_alpha   90.00
_cell.angle_beta   90.00
_cell.angle_gamma   90.00
#
_symmetry.space_group_name_H-M   'P 1'
#
loop_
_entity.id
_entity.type
_entity.pdbx_description
1 polymer ?
#
loop_
_entity_poly.entity_id
_entity_poly.type
_entity_poly.pdbx_seq_one_letter_code
_entity_poly.pdbx_strand_id
1 'polypeptide(L)' 'MTGRERKPATGVVRVRLLGSALDTDIVAAIIAASPDAILIERSRPYRNRDEAGERVYLTVRVTRPAGGGS' A
#
# COMPACT_ATOMS: atom_id res chain seq x y z
N MET A 1 4.95 24.75 -14.72
CA MET A 1 4.84 24.38 -14.62
C MET A 1 4.72 23.93 -14.58
N THR A 2 4.61 23.73 -14.43
CA THR A 2 4.39 23.13 -14.28
C THR A 2 4.39 22.30 -14.24
N GLY A 3 4.58 22.13 -14.38
CA GLY A 3 4.63 21.19 -14.43
C GLY A 3 4.29 20.32 -13.93
N ARG A 4 3.83 20.30 -13.40
CA ARG A 4 3.48 19.55 -12.90
C ARG A 4 2.57 19.04 -13.23
N GLU A 5 2.21 19.05 -13.81
CA GLU A 5 1.37 18.46 -14.17
C GLU A 5 1.67 17.36 -14.60
N ARG A 6 2.17 16.76 -14.23
CA ARG A 6 2.43 15.64 -14.57
C ARG A 6 1.36 14.85 -14.42
N LYS A 7 1.18 13.86 -15.02
CA LYS A 7 0.21 13.01 -14.82
C LYS A 7 0.31 12.38 -13.62
N PRO A 8 -0.61 12.19 -12.87
CA PRO A 8 -0.56 11.44 -11.66
C PRO A 8 -0.16 10.05 -11.97
N ALA A 9 0.40 9.43 -11.02
CA ALA A 9 0.82 8.10 -11.16
C ALA A 9 -0.35 7.28 -11.25
N THR A 10 -1.05 7.09 -11.80
CA THR A 10 -2.09 6.24 -12.18
C THR A 10 -2.59 5.30 -11.16
N GLY A 11 -2.64 5.71 -9.98
CA GLY A 11 -3.30 4.93 -8.97
C GLY A 11 -2.50 3.82 -8.35
N VAL A 12 -1.21 3.75 -8.61
CA VAL A 12 -0.39 2.74 -7.97
C VAL A 12 0.36 3.35 -6.80
N VAL A 13 0.29 2.70 -5.65
CA VAL A 13 0.88 3.20 -4.42
C VAL A 13 1.72 2.11 -3.79
N ARG A 14 2.89 2.47 -3.31
CA ARG A 14 3.73 1.56 -2.57
C ARG A 14 3.56 1.84 -1.11
N VAL A 15 3.38 0.80 -0.33
CA VAL A 15 3.09 0.91 1.09
C VAL A 15 4.10 0.09 1.86
N ARG A 16 4.59 0.62 2.96
CA ARG A 16 5.46 -0.12 3.84
C ARG A 16 4.77 -0.23 5.18
N LEU A 17 4.61 -1.46 5.66
CA LEU A 17 3.99 -1.73 6.94
C LEU A 17 5.05 -2.17 7.93
N LEU A 18 5.05 -1.59 9.10
CA LEU A 18 6.00 -1.92 10.15
C LEU A 18 5.20 -2.29 11.38
N GLY A 19 5.52 -3.41 11.95
CA GLY A 19 4.82 -3.83 13.16
C GLY A 19 5.02 -5.31 13.40
N SER A 20 4.25 -5.86 14.30
CA SER A 20 4.33 -7.29 14.56
C SER A 20 3.83 -8.04 13.33
N ALA A 21 4.22 -9.29 13.23
CA ALA A 21 3.78 -10.10 12.11
C ALA A 21 2.27 -10.17 12.04
N LEU A 22 1.62 -10.31 13.17
CA LEU A 22 0.19 -10.40 13.19
C LEU A 22 -0.45 -9.09 12.76
N ASP A 23 0.05 -7.98 13.28
CA ASP A 23 -0.55 -6.69 12.96
C ASP A 23 -0.36 -6.31 11.51
N THR A 24 0.82 -6.55 10.95
CA THR A 24 1.04 -6.23 9.55
C THR A 24 0.18 -7.12 8.67
N ASP A 25 -0.04 -8.36 9.08
CA ASP A 25 -0.88 -9.24 8.32
C ASP A 25 -2.33 -8.76 8.34
N ILE A 26 -2.80 -8.28 9.46
CA ILE A 26 -4.15 -7.77 9.56
C ILE A 26 -4.33 -6.54 8.68
N VAL A 27 -3.38 -5.64 8.70
CA VAL A 27 -3.48 -4.43 7.88
C VAL A 27 -3.44 -4.79 6.40
N ALA A 28 -2.56 -5.71 6.01
CA ALA A 28 -2.51 -6.14 4.62
C ALA A 28 -3.85 -6.75 4.20
N ALA A 29 -4.48 -7.50 5.09
CA ALA A 29 -5.76 -8.10 4.78
C ALA A 29 -6.86 -7.04 4.63
N ILE A 30 -6.81 -6.00 5.43
CA ILE A 30 -7.76 -4.92 5.30
C ILE A 30 -7.62 -4.24 3.95
N ILE A 31 -6.38 -4.01 3.53
CA ILE A 31 -6.15 -3.40 2.24
C ILE A 31 -6.64 -4.32 1.12
N ALA A 32 -6.34 -5.60 1.23
CA ALA A 32 -6.75 -6.55 0.19
C ALA A 32 -8.26 -6.67 0.10
N ALA A 33 -8.96 -6.42 1.18
CA ALA A 33 -10.41 -6.52 1.17
C ALA A 33 -11.10 -5.23 0.78
N SER A 34 -10.35 -4.17 0.59
CA SER A 34 -10.95 -2.88 0.27
C SER A 34 -11.58 -2.90 -1.11
N PRO A 35 -12.79 -2.37 -1.26
CA PRO A 35 -13.38 -2.29 -2.59
C PRO A 35 -12.75 -1.24 -3.47
N ASP A 36 -11.94 -0.37 -2.89
CA ASP A 36 -11.35 0.74 -3.63
C ASP A 36 -9.89 0.50 -3.99
N ALA A 37 -9.40 -0.67 -3.72
CA ALA A 37 -7.98 -0.95 -3.97
C ALA A 37 -7.77 -2.42 -4.28
N ILE A 38 -6.75 -2.70 -5.04
CA ILE A 38 -6.36 -4.06 -5.35
C ILE A 38 -4.93 -4.24 -4.89
N LEU A 39 -4.69 -5.23 -4.07
CA LEU A 39 -3.35 -5.55 -3.64
C LEU A 39 -2.69 -6.33 -4.78
N ILE A 40 -1.75 -5.69 -5.45
CA ILE A 40 -1.09 -6.28 -6.59
C ILE A 40 0.01 -7.21 -6.16
N GLU A 41 0.77 -6.77 -5.17
CA GLU A 41 1.91 -7.53 -4.76
C GLU A 41 2.19 -7.34 -3.29
N ARG A 42 2.65 -8.37 -2.64
CA ARG A 42 3.01 -8.29 -1.24
C ARG A 42 4.35 -8.99 -1.09
N SER A 43 5.31 -8.35 -0.47
CA SER A 43 6.60 -8.96 -0.24
C SER A 43 6.50 -9.96 0.90
N ARG A 44 7.49 -10.80 1.01
CA ARG A 44 7.60 -11.60 2.21
C ARG A 44 8.00 -10.66 3.33
N PRO A 45 7.79 -11.06 4.56
CA PRO A 45 8.16 -10.20 5.67
C PRO A 45 9.66 -10.15 5.84
N TYR A 46 10.16 -8.98 6.20
CA TYR A 46 11.56 -8.79 6.50
C TYR A 46 11.66 -8.42 7.96
N ARG A 47 12.62 -9.01 8.66
CA ARG A 47 12.78 -8.70 10.04
C ARG A 47 13.41 -7.32 10.22
N ASN A 48 12.87 -6.54 11.13
CA ASN A 48 13.47 -5.25 11.43
C ASN A 48 14.76 -5.46 12.16
N ARG A 49 15.75 -4.68 11.82
CA ARG A 49 17.04 -4.87 12.41
C ARG A 49 17.12 -4.29 13.80
N ASP A 50 16.63 -3.10 13.99
CA ASP A 50 16.77 -2.41 15.24
C ASP A 50 15.57 -2.47 16.14
N GLU A 51 14.48 -3.01 15.66
CA GLU A 51 13.28 -3.05 16.44
C GLU A 51 12.63 -4.39 16.30
N ALA A 52 11.86 -4.75 17.29
CA ALA A 52 11.08 -5.96 17.16
C ALA A 52 10.07 -5.78 16.06
N GLY A 53 9.69 -6.86 15.44
CA GLY A 53 8.68 -6.79 14.42
C GLY A 53 9.24 -6.99 13.03
N GLU A 54 8.40 -6.73 12.08
CA GLU A 54 8.73 -7.00 10.68
C GLU A 54 8.31 -5.84 9.81
N ARG A 55 8.82 -5.82 8.60
CA ARG A 55 8.34 -4.88 7.60
C ARG A 55 7.87 -5.67 6.41
N VAL A 56 6.79 -5.19 5.83
CA VAL A 56 6.21 -5.80 4.65
C VAL A 56 5.96 -4.68 3.66
N TYR A 57 6.27 -4.94 2.40
CA TYR A 57 6.08 -3.97 1.34
C TYR A 57 4.92 -4.41 0.47
N LEU A 58 4.02 -3.50 0.20
CA LEU A 58 2.85 -3.79 -0.64
C LEU A 58 2.85 -2.88 -1.84
N THR A 59 2.33 -3.39 -2.95
CA THR A 59 2.03 -2.56 -4.09
C THR A 59 0.52 -2.63 -4.27
N VAL A 60 -0.11 -1.48 -4.28
CA VAL A 60 -1.56 -1.38 -4.27
C VAL A 60 -2.02 -0.51 -5.43
N ARG A 61 -3.04 -0.96 -6.13
CA ARG A 61 -3.62 -0.14 -7.17
C ARG A 61 -4.94 0.41 -6.64
N VAL A 62 -5.11 1.71 -6.73
CA VAL A 62 -6.35 2.34 -6.32
C VAL A 62 -7.32 2.28 -7.48
N THR A 63 -8.51 1.75 -7.23
CA THR A 63 -9.46 1.57 -8.31
C THR A 63 -10.58 2.58 -8.29
N ARG A 64 -10.72 3.31 -7.19
CA ARG A 64 -11.72 4.31 -7.15
C ARG A 64 -11.29 5.49 -7.99
N PRO A 65 -12.14 5.99 -8.84
CA PRO A 65 -11.76 7.10 -9.68
C PRO A 65 -11.46 8.33 -8.86
N ALA A 66 -10.44 9.02 -9.27
CA ALA A 66 -10.09 10.21 -8.57
C ALA A 66 -11.19 11.22 -8.72
N GLY A 67 -11.47 11.92 -7.77
CA GLY A 67 -12.42 12.92 -7.84
C GLY A 67 -13.75 12.41 -7.98
N GLY A 68 -13.80 11.28 -8.03
CA GLY A 68 -14.94 10.75 -8.29
C GLY A 68 -15.89 11.24 -7.63
N GLY A 69 -15.62 11.58 -7.20
CA GLY A 69 -16.52 11.80 -6.73
C GLY A 69 -17.32 12.36 -7.27
N SER A 70 -17.24 12.52 -7.55
CA SER A 70 -18.01 13.08 -7.87
C SER A 70 -18.43 13.02 -8.24
#